data_1cde76f4cfe4fe86fffbd16d06ac0554
#
_entry.id   1cde76f4cfe4fe86fffbd16d06ac0554
#
_cell.length_a   1.000
_cell.length_b   1.000
_cell.length_c   1.000
_cell.angle_alpha   90.00
_cell.angle_beta   90.00
_cell.angle_gamma   90.00
#
_symmetry.space_group_name_H-M   'P 1'
#
loop_
_entity.id
_entity.type
_entity.pdbx_description
1 polymer ?
#
loop_
_entity_poly.entity_id
_entity_poly.type
_entity_poly.pdbx_seq_one_letter_code
_entity_poly.pdbx_strand_id
1 'polypeptide(L)'
;MRKALLLYNPLSGQRNERRLQQIETVAAILRSAGVEVSNSPTRSAVDATSQARQAVTLGYDTVFACGGDGTIHDVVQGLAGTDVALGVIPLGTANALAHDLGLPLRSDKAAFAVLSAEPRRIAVGKVECRDLAGDELTRYFTVTVGIGADAYLFYKLDPAAKRRFGMISYYGKAIWIWLTHPMEEFSVELDSTADNRTHYANVTQLLAARILNFGGILRELVPGASLGRNDLRLALFRTPSRLAYLSYVFRRMFGMNGQVGGVEGYDANSVVCELSESSPASSRIFVEADGEILGTLPAKISIVPAALTLLFPKR
;
A
#
# COMPACT_ATOMS: atom_id res chain seq x y z
N MET A 1 -9.10 -19.66 13.27
CA MET A 1 -9.77 -19.61 11.94
C MET A 1 -10.70 -20.80 11.81
N ARG A 2 -12.01 -20.54 11.64
CA ARG A 2 -13.05 -21.59 11.50
C ARG A 2 -13.82 -21.42 10.20
N LYS A 3 -14.13 -20.18 9.80
CA LYS A 3 -14.90 -19.85 8.61
C LYS A 3 -14.23 -18.75 7.82
N ALA A 4 -13.74 -19.08 6.62
CA ALA A 4 -12.94 -18.20 5.79
C ALA A 4 -13.58 -17.89 4.44
N LEU A 5 -13.46 -16.66 3.98
CA LEU A 5 -13.84 -16.22 2.63
C LEU A 5 -12.56 -15.90 1.83
N LEU A 6 -12.41 -16.49 0.65
CA LEU A 6 -11.35 -16.19 -0.29
C LEU A 6 -11.87 -15.19 -1.34
N LEU A 7 -11.40 -13.95 -1.29
CA LEU A 7 -11.70 -12.91 -2.28
C LEU A 7 -10.58 -12.86 -3.33
N TYR A 8 -10.92 -12.95 -4.59
CA TYR A 8 -9.95 -12.93 -5.69
C TYR A 8 -10.49 -12.23 -6.93
N ASN A 9 -9.62 -11.52 -7.63
CA ASN A 9 -9.98 -10.94 -8.92
C ASN A 9 -9.61 -11.92 -10.05
N PRO A 10 -10.60 -12.50 -10.76
CA PRO A 10 -10.35 -13.47 -11.82
C PRO A 10 -9.67 -12.84 -13.04
N LEU A 11 -9.83 -11.52 -13.24
CA LEU A 11 -9.28 -10.78 -14.38
C LEU A 11 -7.87 -10.26 -14.15
N SER A 12 -7.35 -10.33 -12.92
CA SER A 12 -5.98 -9.90 -12.62
C SER A 12 -4.96 -10.95 -13.07
N GLY A 13 -4.02 -10.57 -13.95
CA GLY A 13 -2.97 -11.46 -14.47
C GLY A 13 -3.28 -12.05 -15.85
N GLN A 14 -2.35 -12.87 -16.36
CA GLN A 14 -2.37 -13.31 -17.79
C GLN A 14 -3.14 -14.62 -18.05
N ARG A 15 -3.59 -15.37 -17.02
CA ARG A 15 -4.21 -16.69 -17.21
C ARG A 15 -5.29 -16.96 -16.16
N ASN A 16 -6.55 -16.71 -16.51
CA ASN A 16 -7.71 -16.93 -15.65
C ASN A 16 -7.80 -18.37 -15.11
N GLU A 17 -7.58 -19.38 -15.96
CA GLU A 17 -7.62 -20.80 -15.55
C GLU A 17 -6.61 -21.15 -14.47
N ARG A 18 -5.36 -20.68 -14.62
CA ARG A 18 -4.31 -20.89 -13.62
C ARG A 18 -4.66 -20.23 -12.28
N ARG A 19 -5.30 -19.06 -12.33
CA ARG A 19 -5.75 -18.35 -11.13
C ARG A 19 -6.80 -19.16 -10.38
N LEU A 20 -7.82 -19.63 -11.07
CA LEU A 20 -8.86 -20.46 -10.48
C LEU A 20 -8.28 -21.73 -9.87
N GLN A 21 -7.38 -22.41 -10.57
CA GLN A 21 -6.68 -23.59 -10.03
C GLN A 21 -5.88 -23.29 -8.76
N GLN A 22 -5.21 -22.12 -8.70
CA GLN A 22 -4.51 -21.68 -7.49
C GLN A 22 -5.47 -21.45 -6.32
N ILE A 23 -6.64 -20.80 -6.56
CA ILE A 23 -7.67 -20.56 -5.54
C ILE A 23 -8.23 -21.88 -5.03
N GLU A 24 -8.55 -22.82 -5.92
CA GLU A 24 -9.07 -24.14 -5.52
C GLU A 24 -8.02 -24.93 -4.72
N THR A 25 -6.74 -24.84 -5.09
CA THR A 25 -5.65 -25.45 -4.32
C THR A 25 -5.59 -24.86 -2.90
N VAL A 26 -5.64 -23.53 -2.77
CA VAL A 26 -5.66 -22.86 -1.47
C VAL A 26 -6.88 -23.29 -0.66
N ALA A 27 -8.07 -23.28 -1.27
CA ALA A 27 -9.31 -23.68 -0.61
C ALA A 27 -9.23 -25.15 -0.12
N ALA A 28 -8.70 -26.06 -0.93
CA ALA A 28 -8.54 -27.45 -0.57
C ALA A 28 -7.61 -27.63 0.64
N ILE A 29 -6.48 -26.91 0.68
CA ILE A 29 -5.54 -26.92 1.81
C ILE A 29 -6.24 -26.44 3.09
N LEU A 30 -6.96 -25.33 3.04
CA LEU A 30 -7.68 -24.80 4.20
C LEU A 30 -8.79 -25.74 4.68
N ARG A 31 -9.58 -26.32 3.75
CA ARG A 31 -10.64 -27.29 4.06
C ARG A 31 -10.06 -28.56 4.69
N SER A 32 -8.93 -29.05 4.21
CA SER A 32 -8.27 -30.24 4.80
C SER A 32 -7.81 -30.01 6.25
N ALA A 33 -7.62 -28.76 6.64
CA ALA A 33 -7.32 -28.35 8.01
C ALA A 33 -8.59 -28.05 8.85
N GLY A 34 -9.79 -28.38 8.34
CA GLY A 34 -11.07 -28.21 9.05
C GLY A 34 -11.67 -26.80 8.98
N VAL A 35 -11.21 -25.95 8.06
CA VAL A 35 -11.77 -24.61 7.87
C VAL A 35 -12.95 -24.68 6.89
N GLU A 36 -14.09 -24.06 7.24
CA GLU A 36 -15.18 -23.83 6.31
C GLU A 36 -14.77 -22.72 5.32
N VAL A 37 -14.67 -23.04 4.02
CA VAL A 37 -14.12 -22.10 3.01
C VAL A 37 -15.13 -21.85 1.90
N SER A 38 -15.39 -20.56 1.66
CA SER A 38 -16.12 -20.06 0.48
C SER A 38 -15.17 -19.27 -0.43
N ASN A 39 -15.36 -19.40 -1.74
CA ASN A 39 -14.62 -18.65 -2.75
C ASN A 39 -15.54 -17.61 -3.37
N SER A 40 -15.09 -16.36 -3.50
CA SER A 40 -15.88 -15.29 -4.11
C SER A 40 -15.03 -14.45 -5.07
N PRO A 41 -15.36 -14.45 -6.37
CA PRO A 41 -14.70 -13.59 -7.33
C PRO A 41 -15.14 -12.13 -7.17
N THR A 42 -14.19 -11.21 -7.25
CA THR A 42 -14.46 -9.77 -7.24
C THR A 42 -14.44 -9.23 -8.68
N ARG A 43 -15.31 -8.25 -8.96
CA ARG A 43 -15.46 -7.61 -10.28
C ARG A 43 -14.82 -6.24 -10.35
N SER A 44 -14.68 -5.57 -9.21
CA SER A 44 -14.09 -4.23 -9.07
C SER A 44 -13.58 -4.01 -7.65
N ALA A 45 -12.89 -2.91 -7.41
CA ALA A 45 -12.47 -2.45 -6.09
C ALA A 45 -13.67 -2.26 -5.14
N VAL A 46 -14.73 -1.61 -5.62
CA VAL A 46 -15.97 -1.40 -4.85
C VAL A 46 -16.63 -2.71 -4.49
N ASP A 47 -16.66 -3.68 -5.41
CA ASP A 47 -17.22 -5.01 -5.16
C ASP A 47 -16.38 -5.78 -4.13
N ALA A 48 -15.04 -5.74 -4.20
CA ALA A 48 -14.16 -6.36 -3.23
C ALA A 48 -14.36 -5.79 -1.81
N THR A 49 -14.44 -4.48 -1.68
CA THR A 49 -14.75 -3.78 -0.43
C THR A 49 -16.12 -4.18 0.13
N SER A 50 -17.14 -4.24 -0.73
CA SER A 50 -18.50 -4.62 -0.34
C SER A 50 -18.56 -6.07 0.15
N GLN A 51 -17.95 -7.00 -0.59
CA GLN A 51 -17.92 -8.42 -0.21
C GLN A 51 -17.14 -8.63 1.10
N ALA A 52 -16.02 -7.92 1.31
CA ALA A 52 -15.27 -7.96 2.56
C ALA A 52 -16.11 -7.48 3.75
N ARG A 53 -16.89 -6.39 3.57
CA ARG A 53 -17.81 -5.88 4.57
C ARG A 53 -18.98 -6.85 4.84
N GLN A 54 -19.53 -7.46 3.81
CA GLN A 54 -20.58 -8.48 3.95
C GLN A 54 -20.08 -9.73 4.69
N ALA A 55 -18.81 -10.12 4.50
CA ALA A 55 -18.23 -11.24 5.22
C ALA A 55 -18.33 -11.07 6.76
N VAL A 56 -18.22 -9.83 7.26
CA VAL A 56 -18.39 -9.52 8.68
C VAL A 56 -19.80 -9.89 9.16
N THR A 57 -20.83 -9.47 8.42
CA THR A 57 -22.24 -9.73 8.77
C THR A 57 -22.64 -11.19 8.59
N LEU A 58 -21.97 -11.91 7.68
CA LEU A 58 -22.19 -13.34 7.41
C LEU A 58 -21.41 -14.26 8.37
N GLY A 59 -20.72 -13.68 9.38
CA GLY A 59 -20.05 -14.44 10.43
C GLY A 59 -18.78 -15.16 9.98
N TYR A 60 -18.09 -14.66 8.95
CA TYR A 60 -16.73 -15.09 8.67
C TYR A 60 -15.77 -14.55 9.74
N ASP A 61 -14.85 -15.37 10.20
CA ASP A 61 -13.79 -14.93 11.12
C ASP A 61 -12.51 -14.52 10.39
N THR A 62 -12.40 -14.90 9.11
CA THR A 62 -11.22 -14.61 8.29
C THR A 62 -11.63 -14.30 6.84
N VAL A 63 -11.03 -13.26 6.26
CA VAL A 63 -11.12 -12.97 4.83
C VAL A 63 -9.72 -13.00 4.25
N PHE A 64 -9.51 -13.82 3.22
CA PHE A 64 -8.26 -13.86 2.48
C PHE A 64 -8.33 -12.97 1.26
N ALA A 65 -7.41 -12.01 1.15
CA ALA A 65 -7.13 -11.30 -0.07
C ALA A 65 -6.21 -12.16 -0.94
N CYS A 66 -6.78 -12.83 -1.95
CA CYS A 66 -6.05 -13.70 -2.86
C CYS A 66 -5.71 -12.92 -4.14
N GLY A 67 -4.61 -12.16 -4.10
CA GLY A 67 -4.27 -11.24 -5.18
C GLY A 67 -2.92 -10.55 -5.01
N GLY A 68 -2.76 -9.41 -5.65
CA GLY A 68 -1.66 -8.46 -5.42
C GLY A 68 -2.05 -7.36 -4.44
N ASP A 69 -1.19 -6.34 -4.34
CA ASP A 69 -1.35 -5.24 -3.39
C ASP A 69 -2.68 -4.48 -3.57
N GLY A 70 -3.13 -4.25 -4.80
CA GLY A 70 -4.44 -3.62 -5.05
C GLY A 70 -5.62 -4.45 -4.52
N THR A 71 -5.58 -5.80 -4.63
CA THR A 71 -6.62 -6.65 -4.03
C THR A 71 -6.62 -6.57 -2.50
N ILE A 72 -5.44 -6.51 -1.91
CA ILE A 72 -5.28 -6.33 -0.45
C ILE A 72 -5.84 -4.97 -0.05
N HIS A 73 -5.45 -3.91 -0.77
CA HIS A 73 -5.94 -2.55 -0.56
C HIS A 73 -7.47 -2.49 -0.54
N ASP A 74 -8.13 -3.09 -1.55
CA ASP A 74 -9.59 -3.10 -1.67
C ASP A 74 -10.27 -3.84 -0.50
N VAL A 75 -9.72 -4.99 -0.09
CA VAL A 75 -10.25 -5.79 1.02
C VAL A 75 -10.09 -5.08 2.35
N VAL A 76 -8.98 -4.39 2.57
CA VAL A 76 -8.72 -3.58 3.77
C VAL A 76 -9.80 -2.51 3.97
N GLN A 77 -10.31 -1.88 2.89
CA GLN A 77 -11.39 -0.89 2.98
C GLN A 77 -12.68 -1.45 3.60
N GLY A 78 -12.91 -2.76 3.44
CA GLY A 78 -14.08 -3.44 4.01
C GLY A 78 -13.88 -3.97 5.42
N LEU A 79 -12.63 -4.27 5.81
CA LEU A 79 -12.28 -4.91 7.09
C LEU A 79 -11.77 -3.94 8.15
N ALA A 80 -11.28 -2.76 7.78
CA ALA A 80 -10.81 -1.77 8.75
C ALA A 80 -11.90 -1.42 9.76
N GLY A 81 -11.56 -1.45 11.06
CA GLY A 81 -12.50 -1.23 12.16
C GLY A 81 -13.32 -2.47 12.58
N THR A 82 -13.10 -3.63 11.96
CA THR A 82 -13.77 -4.89 12.30
C THR A 82 -12.82 -5.87 13.01
N ASP A 83 -13.36 -6.96 13.56
CA ASP A 83 -12.58 -8.01 14.22
C ASP A 83 -12.21 -9.15 13.26
N VAL A 84 -12.77 -9.16 12.04
CA VAL A 84 -12.49 -10.18 11.04
C VAL A 84 -11.01 -10.08 10.62
N ALA A 85 -10.33 -11.22 10.63
CA ALA A 85 -8.91 -11.25 10.30
C ALA A 85 -8.68 -11.18 8.78
N LEU A 86 -7.72 -10.37 8.36
CA LEU A 86 -7.19 -10.38 7.00
C LEU A 86 -6.09 -11.43 6.88
N GLY A 87 -6.24 -12.38 5.96
CA GLY A 87 -5.18 -13.25 5.49
C GLY A 87 -4.72 -12.81 4.10
N VAL A 88 -3.46 -13.08 3.77
CA VAL A 88 -2.87 -12.72 2.46
C VAL A 88 -2.42 -13.97 1.73
N ILE A 89 -2.91 -14.16 0.51
CA ILE A 89 -2.42 -15.17 -0.44
C ILE A 89 -1.83 -14.42 -1.66
N PRO A 90 -0.49 -14.37 -1.77
CA PRO A 90 0.17 -13.55 -2.79
C PRO A 90 -0.01 -14.16 -4.18
N LEU A 91 -0.70 -13.44 -5.06
CA LEU A 91 -0.93 -13.83 -6.45
C LEU A 91 -0.62 -12.66 -7.42
N GLY A 92 -0.08 -11.57 -6.91
CA GLY A 92 0.32 -10.38 -7.68
C GLY A 92 1.76 -10.43 -8.17
N THR A 93 2.25 -9.26 -8.60
CA THR A 93 3.63 -9.09 -9.09
C THR A 93 4.56 -8.58 -7.98
N ALA A 94 4.19 -7.52 -7.26
CA ALA A 94 5.01 -6.92 -6.20
C ALA A 94 4.79 -7.64 -4.87
N ASN A 95 3.53 -7.79 -4.42
CA ASN A 95 3.16 -8.48 -3.18
C ASN A 95 3.91 -7.91 -1.96
N ALA A 96 3.97 -6.59 -1.83
CA ALA A 96 4.78 -5.90 -0.84
C ALA A 96 4.41 -6.30 0.60
N LEU A 97 3.11 -6.34 0.93
CA LEU A 97 2.66 -6.77 2.25
C LEU A 97 3.03 -8.23 2.55
N ALA A 98 2.95 -9.12 1.55
CA ALA A 98 3.34 -10.52 1.73
C ALA A 98 4.85 -10.67 1.99
N HIS A 99 5.68 -9.87 1.33
CA HIS A 99 7.11 -9.82 1.59
C HIS A 99 7.43 -9.38 3.02
N ASP A 100 6.77 -8.33 3.51
CA ASP A 100 6.97 -7.83 4.87
C ASP A 100 6.54 -8.84 5.94
N LEU A 101 5.44 -9.56 5.67
CA LEU A 101 4.95 -10.65 6.52
C LEU A 101 5.85 -11.91 6.46
N GLY A 102 6.80 -11.99 5.53
CA GLY A 102 7.62 -13.16 5.31
C GLY A 102 6.85 -14.35 4.72
N LEU A 103 5.73 -14.10 4.03
CA LEU A 103 4.94 -15.16 3.41
C LEU A 103 5.65 -15.73 2.16
N PRO A 104 5.59 -17.05 1.94
CA PRO A 104 6.02 -17.64 0.69
C PRO A 104 5.19 -17.09 -0.49
N LEU A 105 5.84 -16.76 -1.62
CA LEU A 105 5.15 -16.22 -2.80
C LEU A 105 4.40 -17.30 -3.62
N ARG A 106 4.62 -18.57 -3.35
CA ARG A 106 3.81 -19.66 -3.91
C ARG A 106 2.52 -19.79 -3.08
N SER A 107 1.38 -19.73 -3.73
CA SER A 107 0.05 -19.73 -3.11
C SER A 107 -0.22 -20.97 -2.24
N ASP A 108 0.22 -22.15 -2.68
CA ASP A 108 0.12 -23.39 -1.91
C ASP A 108 0.92 -23.32 -0.60
N LYS A 109 2.17 -22.84 -0.68
CA LYS A 109 3.01 -22.66 0.51
C LYS A 109 2.50 -21.55 1.44
N ALA A 110 1.96 -20.47 0.87
CA ALA A 110 1.32 -19.41 1.64
C ALA A 110 0.09 -19.94 2.40
N ALA A 111 -0.73 -20.79 1.74
CA ALA A 111 -1.87 -21.42 2.37
C ALA A 111 -1.47 -22.29 3.59
N PHE A 112 -0.39 -23.04 3.50
CA PHE A 112 0.14 -23.77 4.66
C PHE A 112 0.67 -22.83 5.75
N ALA A 113 1.37 -21.76 5.38
CA ALA A 113 1.91 -20.82 6.35
C ALA A 113 0.82 -20.09 7.16
N VAL A 114 -0.30 -19.73 6.53
CA VAL A 114 -1.42 -19.05 7.21
C VAL A 114 -2.23 -19.97 8.13
N LEU A 115 -2.16 -21.29 8.00
CA LEU A 115 -2.80 -22.22 8.92
C LEU A 115 -2.22 -22.14 10.35
N SER A 116 -0.94 -21.82 10.46
CA SER A 116 -0.25 -21.62 11.74
C SER A 116 -0.12 -20.15 12.15
N ALA A 117 -0.69 -19.25 11.35
CA ALA A 117 -0.59 -17.81 11.60
C ALA A 117 -1.35 -17.37 12.86
N GLU A 118 -0.83 -16.33 13.50
CA GLU A 118 -1.44 -15.72 14.67
C GLU A 118 -2.14 -14.41 14.27
N PRO A 119 -3.41 -14.21 14.65
CA PRO A 119 -4.07 -12.94 14.44
C PRO A 119 -3.46 -11.88 15.37
N ARG A 120 -3.07 -10.75 14.80
CA ARG A 120 -2.56 -9.59 15.56
C ARG A 120 -3.29 -8.35 15.14
N ARG A 121 -3.68 -7.55 16.10
CA ARG A 121 -4.30 -6.25 15.88
C ARG A 121 -3.20 -5.23 15.56
N ILE A 122 -3.31 -4.59 14.39
CA ILE A 122 -2.34 -3.58 13.95
C ILE A 122 -3.01 -2.23 13.71
N ALA A 123 -2.22 -1.17 13.79
CA ALA A 123 -2.63 0.12 13.29
C ALA A 123 -2.56 0.14 11.75
N VAL A 124 -3.47 0.87 11.12
CA VAL A 124 -3.44 1.13 9.67
C VAL A 124 -3.34 2.62 9.40
N GLY A 125 -2.75 2.99 8.28
CA GLY A 125 -2.79 4.38 7.84
C GLY A 125 -4.16 4.72 7.23
N LYS A 126 -4.55 5.98 7.33
CA LYS A 126 -5.75 6.55 6.72
C LYS A 126 -5.37 7.79 5.93
N VAL A 127 -5.84 7.90 4.70
CA VAL A 127 -5.73 9.08 3.84
C VAL A 127 -7.11 9.67 3.61
N GLU A 128 -7.23 10.96 3.81
CA GLU A 128 -8.38 11.78 3.47
C GLU A 128 -7.91 12.79 2.42
N CYS A 129 -8.46 12.77 1.22
CA CYS A 129 -8.06 13.67 0.12
C CYS A 129 -9.26 13.94 -0.79
N ARG A 130 -9.05 14.71 -1.86
CA ARG A 130 -10.02 14.84 -2.95
C ARG A 130 -9.69 13.84 -4.04
N ASP A 131 -10.68 13.11 -4.52
CA ASP A 131 -10.50 12.23 -5.67
C ASP A 131 -10.25 13.00 -6.97
N LEU A 132 -10.08 12.31 -8.09
CA LEU A 132 -9.81 12.96 -9.38
C LEU A 132 -11.02 13.74 -9.93
N ALA A 133 -12.23 13.49 -9.42
CA ALA A 133 -13.44 14.25 -9.73
C ALA A 133 -13.62 15.48 -8.82
N GLY A 134 -12.90 15.53 -7.69
CA GLY A 134 -12.94 16.61 -6.70
C GLY A 134 -13.79 16.30 -5.48
N ASP A 135 -14.35 15.08 -5.38
CA ASP A 135 -15.14 14.63 -4.25
C ASP A 135 -14.24 14.20 -3.09
N GLU A 136 -14.77 14.26 -1.86
CA GLU A 136 -14.07 13.80 -0.67
C GLU A 136 -13.87 12.28 -0.71
N LEU A 137 -12.65 11.85 -0.51
CA LEU A 137 -12.27 10.45 -0.49
C LEU A 137 -11.53 10.09 0.78
N THR A 138 -11.94 9.00 1.41
CA THR A 138 -11.21 8.37 2.52
C THR A 138 -10.78 6.97 2.15
N ARG A 139 -9.49 6.63 2.39
CA ARG A 139 -8.93 5.29 2.16
C ARG A 139 -8.00 4.89 3.29
N TYR A 140 -8.00 3.59 3.60
CA TYR A 140 -7.01 2.98 4.49
C TYR A 140 -5.86 2.41 3.68
N PHE A 141 -4.66 2.37 4.26
CA PHE A 141 -3.48 1.78 3.64
C PHE A 141 -2.66 0.98 4.64
N THR A 142 -1.96 -0.03 4.13
CA THR A 142 -1.13 -0.94 4.94
C THR A 142 0.33 -0.94 4.53
N VAL A 143 0.66 -0.37 3.38
CA VAL A 143 2.01 -0.38 2.79
C VAL A 143 2.62 1.01 2.79
N THR A 144 2.14 1.90 1.91
CA THR A 144 2.66 3.27 1.78
C THR A 144 1.60 4.25 1.33
N VAL A 145 1.92 5.52 1.56
CA VAL A 145 1.32 6.68 0.88
C VAL A 145 2.43 7.52 0.30
N GLY A 146 2.26 7.94 -0.94
CA GLY A 146 3.11 8.89 -1.62
C GLY A 146 2.35 10.14 -2.08
N ILE A 147 2.98 11.31 -1.91
CA ILE A 147 2.47 12.59 -2.40
C ILE A 147 3.57 13.28 -3.18
N GLY A 148 3.29 13.70 -4.41
CA GLY A 148 4.24 14.39 -5.28
C GLY A 148 4.69 13.57 -6.48
N ALA A 149 6.01 13.51 -6.74
CA ALA A 149 6.56 12.95 -7.97
C ALA A 149 6.29 11.45 -8.17
N ASP A 150 6.29 10.64 -7.11
CA ASP A 150 5.97 9.21 -7.19
C ASP A 150 4.49 8.99 -7.50
N ALA A 151 3.58 9.68 -6.81
CA ALA A 151 2.15 9.62 -7.11
C ALA A 151 1.85 10.07 -8.56
N TYR A 152 2.53 11.11 -9.05
CA TYR A 152 2.43 11.52 -10.44
C TYR A 152 2.90 10.42 -11.41
N LEU A 153 3.94 9.68 -11.04
CA LEU A 153 4.41 8.55 -11.83
C LEU A 153 3.33 7.46 -11.92
N PHE A 154 2.70 7.09 -10.82
CA PHE A 154 1.57 6.14 -10.81
C PHE A 154 0.40 6.64 -11.66
N TYR A 155 0.07 7.93 -11.59
CA TYR A 155 -0.99 8.53 -12.40
C TYR A 155 -0.72 8.46 -13.90
N LYS A 156 0.52 8.68 -14.34
CA LYS A 156 0.89 8.70 -15.76
C LYS A 156 1.24 7.35 -16.35
N LEU A 157 1.58 6.38 -15.51
CA LEU A 157 1.93 5.04 -15.95
C LEU A 157 0.68 4.16 -16.00
N ASP A 158 0.27 3.81 -17.22
CA ASP A 158 -0.79 2.83 -17.43
C ASP A 158 -0.23 1.40 -17.29
N PRO A 159 -0.71 0.59 -16.33
CA PRO A 159 -0.34 -0.80 -16.20
C PRO A 159 -0.63 -1.64 -17.47
N ALA A 160 -1.60 -1.24 -18.29
CA ALA A 160 -1.89 -1.89 -19.56
C ALA A 160 -0.79 -1.65 -20.60
N ALA A 161 -0.09 -0.52 -20.53
CA ALA A 161 1.04 -0.21 -21.40
C ALA A 161 2.20 -1.21 -21.21
N LYS A 162 2.46 -1.64 -19.98
CA LYS A 162 3.45 -2.67 -19.64
C LYS A 162 3.17 -3.99 -20.36
N ARG A 163 1.89 -4.38 -20.45
CA ARG A 163 1.47 -5.61 -21.15
C ARG A 163 1.61 -5.50 -22.66
N ARG A 164 1.38 -4.28 -23.21
CA ARG A 164 1.35 -4.04 -24.68
C ARG A 164 2.71 -3.74 -25.27
N PHE A 165 3.57 -3.00 -24.59
CA PHE A 165 4.84 -2.48 -25.11
C PHE A 165 6.09 -3.06 -24.44
N GLY A 166 5.91 -3.94 -23.45
CA GLY A 166 7.00 -4.59 -22.73
C GLY A 166 7.63 -3.75 -21.62
N MET A 167 8.49 -4.41 -20.83
CA MET A 167 9.09 -3.86 -19.61
C MET A 167 10.01 -2.67 -19.90
N ILE A 168 10.81 -2.74 -20.97
CA ILE A 168 11.80 -1.70 -21.31
C ILE A 168 11.11 -0.38 -21.64
N SER A 169 10.05 -0.44 -22.46
CA SER A 169 9.27 0.74 -22.81
C SER A 169 8.57 1.37 -21.60
N TYR A 170 8.08 0.51 -20.69
CA TYR A 170 7.46 0.96 -19.44
C TYR A 170 8.47 1.71 -18.56
N TYR A 171 9.65 1.16 -18.32
CA TYR A 171 10.70 1.82 -17.53
C TYR A 171 11.22 3.09 -18.21
N GLY A 172 11.41 3.07 -19.55
CA GLY A 172 11.80 4.26 -20.29
C GLY A 172 10.81 5.41 -20.14
N LYS A 173 9.49 5.11 -20.19
CA LYS A 173 8.43 6.09 -19.95
C LYS A 173 8.45 6.57 -18.48
N ALA A 174 8.65 5.69 -17.52
CA ALA A 174 8.75 6.04 -16.11
C ALA A 174 9.90 7.03 -15.85
N ILE A 175 11.07 6.73 -16.39
CA ILE A 175 12.26 7.62 -16.29
C ILE A 175 11.99 8.96 -16.95
N TRP A 176 11.39 8.96 -18.15
CA TRP A 176 11.07 10.20 -18.85
C TRP A 176 10.07 11.08 -18.08
N ILE A 177 8.98 10.48 -17.57
CA ILE A 177 7.98 11.18 -16.75
C ILE A 177 8.67 11.78 -15.52
N TRP A 178 9.48 10.98 -14.83
CA TRP A 178 10.19 11.44 -13.65
C TRP A 178 11.17 12.57 -13.94
N LEU A 179 11.91 12.52 -15.07
CA LEU A 179 12.83 13.56 -15.51
C LEU A 179 12.11 14.87 -15.88
N THR A 180 10.87 14.79 -16.36
CA THR A 180 10.09 15.95 -16.83
C THR A 180 9.13 16.49 -15.77
N HIS A 181 8.94 15.80 -14.63
CA HIS A 181 8.08 16.28 -13.55
C HIS A 181 8.62 17.58 -12.96
N PRO A 182 7.76 18.61 -12.75
CA PRO A 182 8.22 19.93 -12.30
C PRO A 182 8.76 19.98 -10.89
N MET A 183 8.59 18.91 -10.09
CA MET A 183 8.95 18.86 -8.66
C MET A 183 8.31 20.03 -7.89
N GLU A 184 6.99 20.16 -8.05
CA GLU A 184 6.22 21.20 -7.39
C GLU A 184 6.27 21.06 -5.87
N GLU A 185 6.41 22.19 -5.19
CA GLU A 185 6.44 22.25 -3.74
C GLU A 185 5.03 22.32 -3.16
N PHE A 186 4.85 21.71 -2.00
CA PHE A 186 3.64 21.80 -1.21
C PHE A 186 3.99 21.90 0.28
N SER A 187 3.06 22.46 1.06
CA SER A 187 3.23 22.61 2.50
C SER A 187 2.84 21.34 3.24
N VAL A 188 3.59 21.05 4.27
CA VAL A 188 3.35 19.92 5.18
C VAL A 188 3.35 20.44 6.61
N GLU A 189 2.29 20.12 7.34
CA GLU A 189 2.19 20.27 8.78
C GLU A 189 2.09 18.86 9.39
N LEU A 190 2.97 18.52 10.32
CA LEU A 190 2.99 17.20 10.94
C LEU A 190 3.11 17.28 12.46
N ASP A 191 2.37 16.41 13.14
CA ASP A 191 2.45 16.22 14.60
C ASP A 191 3.45 15.11 14.89
N SER A 192 4.69 15.52 15.24
CA SER A 192 5.79 14.60 15.50
C SER A 192 5.59 13.86 16.82
N THR A 193 5.80 12.54 16.78
CA THR A 193 5.78 11.69 17.98
C THR A 193 7.13 11.65 18.68
N ALA A 194 8.21 12.06 18.01
CA ALA A 194 9.56 12.01 18.54
C ALA A 194 9.84 13.12 19.56
N ASP A 195 9.37 14.34 19.31
CA ASP A 195 9.57 15.52 20.15
C ASP A 195 8.29 16.18 20.65
N ASN A 196 7.14 15.61 20.29
CA ASN A 196 5.79 16.07 20.64
C ASN A 196 5.54 17.54 20.23
N ARG A 197 6.03 17.91 19.02
CA ARG A 197 5.88 19.24 18.42
C ARG A 197 5.27 19.16 17.05
N THR A 198 4.59 20.22 16.67
CA THR A 198 4.14 20.43 15.28
C THR A 198 5.28 21.01 14.47
N HIS A 199 5.59 20.37 13.36
CA HIS A 199 6.61 20.81 12.39
C HIS A 199 5.95 21.26 11.09
N TYR A 200 6.52 22.31 10.49
CA TYR A 200 6.10 22.84 9.21
C TYR A 200 7.25 22.75 8.21
N ALA A 201 6.96 22.28 7.02
CA ALA A 201 7.96 22.16 5.96
C ALA A 201 7.33 22.36 4.58
N ASN A 202 8.11 22.91 3.65
CA ASN A 202 7.82 22.82 2.23
C ASN A 202 8.61 21.67 1.64
N VAL A 203 7.93 20.81 0.89
CA VAL A 203 8.50 19.58 0.33
C VAL A 203 8.07 19.39 -1.12
N THR A 204 8.87 18.67 -1.89
CA THR A 204 8.51 18.27 -3.26
C THR A 204 7.97 16.85 -3.30
N GLN A 205 8.18 16.09 -2.22
CA GLN A 205 7.62 14.76 -2.03
C GLN A 205 7.52 14.40 -0.55
N LEU A 206 6.47 13.65 -0.23
CA LEU A 206 6.30 12.96 1.04
C LEU A 206 6.08 11.46 0.75
N LEU A 207 6.78 10.63 1.52
CA LEU A 207 6.54 9.19 1.59
C LEU A 207 6.19 8.82 3.04
N ALA A 208 5.07 8.17 3.25
CA ALA A 208 4.69 7.58 4.53
C ALA A 208 4.66 6.06 4.39
N ALA A 209 5.39 5.32 5.23
CA ALA A 209 5.48 3.87 5.14
C ALA A 209 5.03 3.18 6.42
N ARG A 210 4.39 2.01 6.23
CA ARG A 210 3.93 1.11 7.29
C ARG A 210 4.70 -0.21 7.30
N ILE A 211 5.36 -0.56 6.20
CA ILE A 211 6.15 -1.80 6.05
C ILE A 211 7.64 -1.49 5.88
N LEU A 212 8.46 -2.44 6.30
CA LEU A 212 9.91 -2.37 6.14
C LEU A 212 10.36 -2.99 4.83
N ASN A 213 9.81 -4.16 4.47
CA ASN A 213 10.29 -4.97 3.37
C ASN A 213 9.32 -4.98 2.20
N PHE A 214 9.63 -4.22 1.16
CA PHE A 214 8.84 -4.16 -0.09
C PHE A 214 9.10 -5.34 -1.03
N GLY A 215 10.08 -6.17 -0.73
CA GLY A 215 10.52 -7.25 -1.61
C GLY A 215 11.42 -6.81 -2.75
N GLY A 216 11.95 -7.79 -3.49
CA GLY A 216 12.82 -7.52 -4.64
C GLY A 216 14.08 -6.75 -4.28
N ILE A 217 14.43 -5.76 -5.10
CA ILE A 217 15.61 -4.90 -4.92
C ILE A 217 15.33 -3.78 -3.90
N LEU A 218 14.10 -3.28 -3.84
CA LEU A 218 13.71 -2.21 -2.93
C LEU A 218 13.24 -2.81 -1.60
N ARG A 219 14.18 -3.10 -0.71
CA ARG A 219 13.85 -3.71 0.58
C ARG A 219 13.26 -2.71 1.57
N GLU A 220 13.87 -1.55 1.72
CA GLU A 220 13.50 -0.55 2.72
C GLU A 220 13.33 0.82 2.06
N LEU A 221 12.09 1.26 1.86
CA LEU A 221 11.82 2.55 1.25
C LEU A 221 11.96 3.70 2.28
N VAL A 222 11.37 3.55 3.45
CA VAL A 222 11.47 4.52 4.55
C VAL A 222 12.03 3.82 5.79
N PRO A 223 13.27 4.12 6.20
CA PRO A 223 13.93 3.42 7.30
C PRO A 223 13.16 3.49 8.61
N GLY A 224 13.03 2.34 9.27
CA GLY A 224 12.36 2.22 10.55
C GLY A 224 10.84 2.07 10.48
N ALA A 225 10.24 1.97 9.28
CA ALA A 225 8.85 1.61 9.13
C ALA A 225 8.57 0.18 9.62
N SER A 226 7.40 -0.08 10.17
CA SER A 226 6.99 -1.41 10.62
C SER A 226 5.48 -1.46 10.87
N LEU A 227 4.85 -2.60 10.55
CA LEU A 227 3.44 -2.87 10.89
C LEU A 227 3.17 -2.85 12.39
N GLY A 228 4.18 -3.09 13.23
CA GLY A 228 4.07 -3.06 14.69
C GLY A 228 4.04 -1.65 15.30
N ARG A 229 4.30 -0.60 14.54
CA ARG A 229 4.27 0.79 15.03
C ARG A 229 2.84 1.33 15.10
N ASN A 230 2.62 2.23 16.05
CA ASN A 230 1.35 2.97 16.20
C ASN A 230 1.46 4.42 15.69
N ASP A 231 2.49 4.71 14.89
CA ASP A 231 2.71 5.98 14.21
C ASP A 231 3.10 5.74 12.75
N LEU A 232 3.19 6.82 11.97
CA LEU A 232 3.66 6.82 10.59
C LEU A 232 5.16 7.10 10.56
N ARG A 233 5.90 6.33 9.78
CA ARG A 233 7.27 6.66 9.45
C ARG A 233 7.33 7.41 8.13
N LEU A 234 7.88 8.62 8.15
CA LEU A 234 7.86 9.56 7.05
C LEU A 234 9.25 9.81 6.48
N ALA A 235 9.33 10.03 5.17
CA ALA A 235 10.47 10.66 4.51
C ALA A 235 9.97 11.90 3.75
N LEU A 236 10.47 13.07 4.13
CA LEU A 236 10.16 14.36 3.54
C LEU A 236 11.31 14.82 2.63
N PHE A 237 11.01 15.13 1.39
CA PHE A 237 12.00 15.64 0.42
C PHE A 237 11.87 17.15 0.31
N ARG A 238 12.75 17.87 1.01
CA ARG A 238 12.83 19.34 1.02
C ARG A 238 13.76 19.86 -0.09
N THR A 239 13.73 19.21 -1.24
CA THR A 239 14.63 19.54 -2.35
C THR A 239 14.01 19.21 -3.68
N PRO A 240 14.09 20.05 -4.70
CA PRO A 240 13.72 19.73 -6.07
C PRO A 240 14.80 18.93 -6.81
N SER A 241 15.91 18.58 -6.16
CA SER A 241 17.05 17.92 -6.78
C SER A 241 16.73 16.47 -7.15
N ARG A 242 16.62 16.18 -8.44
CA ARG A 242 16.46 14.83 -8.97
C ARG A 242 17.61 13.90 -8.60
N LEU A 243 18.82 14.44 -8.45
CA LEU A 243 19.99 13.67 -8.01
C LEU A 243 19.87 13.22 -6.56
N ALA A 244 19.30 14.06 -5.68
CA ALA A 244 19.01 13.67 -4.29
C ALA A 244 18.00 12.52 -4.26
N TYR A 245 16.96 12.59 -5.06
CA TYR A 245 15.97 11.50 -5.22
C TYR A 245 16.62 10.20 -5.69
N LEU A 246 17.38 10.24 -6.78
CA LEU A 246 18.10 9.06 -7.29
C LEU A 246 19.06 8.50 -6.26
N SER A 247 19.80 9.37 -5.58
CA SER A 247 20.72 8.96 -4.51
C SER A 247 19.96 8.30 -3.36
N TYR A 248 18.80 8.83 -2.98
CA TYR A 248 17.95 8.22 -1.95
C TYR A 248 17.50 6.83 -2.36
N VAL A 249 16.85 6.68 -3.52
CA VAL A 249 16.36 5.40 -4.03
C VAL A 249 17.51 4.40 -4.18
N PHE A 250 18.62 4.82 -4.79
CA PHE A 250 19.81 3.97 -4.95
C PHE A 250 20.34 3.46 -3.60
N ARG A 251 20.49 4.34 -2.62
CA ARG A 251 20.94 3.95 -1.27
C ARG A 251 19.98 2.95 -0.62
N ARG A 252 18.66 3.16 -0.77
CA ARG A 252 17.65 2.24 -0.23
C ARG A 252 17.66 0.88 -0.93
N MET A 253 17.89 0.85 -2.23
CA MET A 253 18.03 -0.40 -2.99
C MET A 253 19.25 -1.23 -2.53
N PHE A 254 20.35 -0.59 -2.24
CA PHE A 254 21.59 -1.28 -1.85
C PHE A 254 21.81 -1.38 -0.33
N GLY A 255 20.79 -1.05 0.47
CA GLY A 255 20.88 -1.11 1.94
C GLY A 255 21.95 -0.20 2.52
N MET A 256 22.32 0.87 1.80
CA MET A 256 23.35 1.81 2.25
C MET A 256 22.78 2.75 3.30
N ASN A 257 23.36 2.73 4.49
CA ASN A 257 23.07 3.69 5.54
C ASN A 257 23.66 5.06 5.19
N GLY A 258 22.99 6.13 5.64
CA GLY A 258 23.45 7.50 5.51
C GLY A 258 22.33 8.45 5.08
N GLN A 259 22.46 9.69 5.49
CA GLN A 259 21.54 10.77 5.13
C GLN A 259 21.77 11.20 3.68
N VAL A 260 20.71 11.59 3.01
CA VAL A 260 20.76 12.28 1.72
C VAL A 260 20.36 13.72 1.97
N GLY A 261 21.16 14.67 1.50
CA GLY A 261 20.87 16.09 1.67
C GLY A 261 19.46 16.44 1.15
N GLY A 262 18.69 17.15 1.96
CA GLY A 262 17.34 17.52 1.64
C GLY A 262 16.29 16.41 1.82
N VAL A 263 16.63 15.27 2.41
CA VAL A 263 15.68 14.22 2.79
C VAL A 263 15.75 14.00 4.30
N GLU A 264 14.63 14.22 4.95
CA GLU A 264 14.49 14.14 6.41
C GLU A 264 13.47 13.07 6.79
N GLY A 265 13.76 12.33 7.87
CA GLY A 265 12.88 11.31 8.42
C GLY A 265 12.13 11.81 9.65
N TYR A 266 10.82 11.55 9.73
CA TYR A 266 9.98 11.89 10.86
C TYR A 266 9.11 10.72 11.30
N ASP A 267 8.70 10.75 12.57
CA ASP A 267 7.66 9.91 13.13
C ASP A 267 6.47 10.79 13.48
N ALA A 268 5.27 10.47 12.99
CA ALA A 268 4.10 11.31 13.21
C ALA A 268 2.80 10.50 13.35
N ASN A 269 1.86 11.04 14.12
CA ASN A 269 0.50 10.49 14.20
C ASN A 269 -0.40 11.01 13.09
N SER A 270 -0.16 12.24 12.66
CA SER A 270 -0.91 12.87 11.57
C SER A 270 -0.03 13.83 10.78
N VAL A 271 -0.39 13.99 9.52
CA VAL A 271 0.25 14.90 8.56
C VAL A 271 -0.83 15.54 7.72
N VAL A 272 -0.82 16.85 7.62
CA VAL A 272 -1.67 17.63 6.70
C VAL A 272 -0.80 18.15 5.58
N CYS A 273 -1.24 17.96 4.35
CA CYS A 273 -0.56 18.40 3.15
C CYS A 273 -1.49 19.30 2.33
N GLU A 274 -1.01 20.50 2.01
CA GLU A 274 -1.77 21.51 1.28
C GLU A 274 -0.95 22.09 0.12
N LEU A 275 -1.62 22.63 -0.87
CA LEU A 275 -0.93 23.37 -1.92
C LEU A 275 -0.22 24.58 -1.29
N SER A 276 1.00 24.85 -1.73
CA SER A 276 1.72 26.06 -1.30
C SER A 276 0.97 27.33 -1.80
N GLU A 277 0.98 28.40 -1.01
CA GLU A 277 0.40 29.68 -1.41
C GLU A 277 0.98 30.22 -2.74
N SER A 278 2.19 29.82 -3.07
CA SER A 278 2.87 30.17 -4.32
C SER A 278 2.51 29.23 -5.49
N SER A 279 1.74 28.17 -5.26
CA SER A 279 1.39 27.21 -6.31
C SER A 279 0.38 27.84 -7.29
N PRO A 280 0.54 27.62 -8.61
CA PRO A 280 -0.47 28.01 -9.58
C PRO A 280 -1.84 27.40 -9.25
N ALA A 281 -2.93 28.10 -9.52
CA ALA A 281 -4.29 27.60 -9.30
C ALA A 281 -4.62 26.30 -10.09
N SER A 282 -3.85 26.02 -11.13
CA SER A 282 -3.94 24.81 -11.94
C SER A 282 -3.07 23.66 -11.44
N SER A 283 -2.28 23.85 -10.38
CA SER A 283 -1.39 22.83 -9.82
C SER A 283 -2.19 21.64 -9.31
N ARG A 284 -1.77 20.45 -9.70
CA ARG A 284 -2.34 19.18 -9.23
C ARG A 284 -1.23 18.29 -8.70
N ILE A 285 -1.09 18.25 -7.39
CA ILE A 285 -0.17 17.35 -6.72
C ILE A 285 -0.93 16.11 -6.33
N PHE A 286 -0.51 14.98 -6.90
CA PHE A 286 -1.22 13.71 -6.77
C PHE A 286 -0.90 13.01 -5.46
N VAL A 287 -1.86 12.20 -5.02
CA VAL A 287 -1.82 11.34 -3.83
C VAL A 287 -2.06 9.91 -4.27
N GLU A 288 -1.17 9.00 -3.86
CA GLU A 288 -1.34 7.55 -4.04
C GLU A 288 -1.31 6.84 -2.69
N ALA A 289 -1.90 5.66 -2.61
CA ALA A 289 -1.74 4.74 -1.48
C ALA A 289 -1.68 3.30 -1.96
N ASP A 290 -0.75 2.51 -1.41
CA ASP A 290 -0.51 1.10 -1.73
C ASP A 290 -0.35 0.84 -3.25
N GLY A 291 0.13 1.85 -4.01
CA GLY A 291 0.29 1.80 -5.46
C GLY A 291 -0.95 2.17 -6.28
N GLU A 292 -2.03 2.61 -5.64
CA GLU A 292 -3.27 3.05 -6.30
C GLU A 292 -3.41 4.57 -6.20
N ILE A 293 -3.73 5.23 -7.32
CA ILE A 293 -3.99 6.67 -7.33
C ILE A 293 -5.31 6.95 -6.62
N LEU A 294 -5.25 7.80 -5.61
CA LEU A 294 -6.42 8.23 -4.85
C LEU A 294 -6.99 9.55 -5.38
N GLY A 295 -6.13 10.54 -5.61
CA GLY A 295 -6.58 11.85 -6.01
C GLY A 295 -5.50 12.92 -5.93
N THR A 296 -5.85 14.09 -5.38
CA THR A 296 -4.96 15.26 -5.29
C THR A 296 -5.04 15.94 -3.92
N LEU A 297 -4.09 16.85 -3.65
CA LEU A 297 -4.15 17.75 -2.49
C LEU A 297 -5.42 18.63 -2.51
N PRO A 298 -5.93 19.05 -1.32
CA PRO A 298 -5.36 18.82 0.01
C PRO A 298 -5.53 17.38 0.48
N ALA A 299 -4.62 16.92 1.34
CA ALA A 299 -4.67 15.58 1.90
C ALA A 299 -4.28 15.56 3.38
N LYS A 300 -4.97 14.72 4.16
CA LYS A 300 -4.61 14.40 5.53
C LYS A 300 -4.28 12.93 5.63
N ILE A 301 -3.08 12.63 6.14
CA ILE A 301 -2.65 11.27 6.44
C ILE A 301 -2.64 11.11 7.95
N SER A 302 -3.19 10.02 8.46
CA SER A 302 -3.23 9.74 9.90
C SER A 302 -3.09 8.26 10.18
N ILE A 303 -2.73 7.92 11.42
CA ILE A 303 -2.72 6.55 11.89
C ILE A 303 -4.02 6.23 12.64
N VAL A 304 -4.59 5.05 12.37
CA VAL A 304 -5.75 4.53 13.10
C VAL A 304 -5.29 3.32 13.91
N PRO A 305 -5.14 3.48 15.23
CA PRO A 305 -4.63 2.42 16.10
C PRO A 305 -5.54 1.19 16.10
N ALA A 306 -4.97 0.01 16.18
CA ALA A 306 -5.68 -1.26 16.32
C ALA A 306 -6.88 -1.42 15.38
N ALA A 307 -6.77 -0.97 14.13
CA ALA A 307 -7.89 -0.93 13.19
C ALA A 307 -8.05 -2.18 12.32
N LEU A 308 -7.02 -3.03 12.22
CA LEU A 308 -7.06 -4.23 11.38
C LEU A 308 -6.50 -5.44 12.14
N THR A 309 -7.21 -6.55 12.10
CA THR A 309 -6.65 -7.84 12.51
C THR A 309 -5.97 -8.48 11.30
N LEU A 310 -4.66 -8.73 11.40
CA LEU A 310 -3.86 -9.32 10.31
C LEU A 310 -3.27 -10.65 10.76
N LEU A 311 -3.28 -11.66 9.89
CA LEU A 311 -2.67 -12.96 10.14
C LEU A 311 -1.16 -12.90 9.93
N PHE A 312 -0.39 -13.10 10.99
CA PHE A 312 1.07 -13.15 10.95
C PHE A 312 1.53 -14.63 10.94
N PRO A 313 2.25 -15.07 9.91
CA PRO A 313 2.80 -16.44 9.90
C PRO A 313 3.79 -16.61 11.04
N LYS A 314 3.82 -17.80 11.65
CA LYS A 314 4.87 -18.14 12.61
C LYS A 314 6.20 -18.23 11.88
N ARG A 315 7.21 -17.55 12.41
CA ARG A 315 8.60 -17.63 11.92
C ARG A 315 9.24 -18.95 12.33
#